data_0d56e5bc4196b8bcc531d94e1c0e2ed5
#
_entry.id   0d56e5bc4196b8bcc531d94e1c0e2ed5
#
_cell.length_a   1.000
_cell.length_b   1.000
_cell.length_c   1.000
_cell.angle_alpha   90.00
_cell.angle_beta   90.00
_cell.angle_gamma   90.00
#
_symmetry.space_group_name_H-M   'P 1'
#
loop_
_entity.id
_entity.type
_entity.pdbx_description
1 polymer ?
#
loop_
_entity_poly.entity_id
_entity_poly.type
_entity_poly.pdbx_seq_one_letter_code
_entity_poly.pdbx_strand_id
1 'polypeptide(L)'
;MNTIHDMGGMDGFGPIEPEENEPVFHHRWEGRVYALTRAVGPWGRGREWPSFRYTLESIPPVEYLSMSYYERWFRMMTTRLLVSGLISETELETGYPDPGTPQPELLPASNTGGPGAGLLDMDVPARFAPNDQVRARNLHPRGHTRQPRYVRGRQGTVVEDYGVYALQDTDEEGRRPLDRRPQHVYSVRFEARELWGERAAAGDAIYVDLWEDYMEPA
;
A
#
# COMPACT_ATOMS: atom_id res chain seq x y z
N MET A 1 -8.98 -3.10 -1.56
CA MET A 1 -9.08 -4.56 -1.43
C MET A 1 -9.43 -4.92 0.02
N ASN A 2 -10.25 -5.94 0.25
CA ASN A 2 -10.67 -6.38 1.60
C ASN A 2 -10.05 -7.75 1.92
N THR A 3 -8.77 -7.78 2.27
CA THR A 3 -8.06 -9.01 2.62
C THR A 3 -7.46 -8.93 4.02
N ILE A 4 -6.74 -9.96 4.43
CA ILE A 4 -6.20 -10.09 5.78
C ILE A 4 -5.13 -9.04 6.14
N HIS A 5 -4.56 -8.36 5.17
CA HIS A 5 -3.59 -7.29 5.40
C HIS A 5 -4.19 -6.05 6.10
N ASP A 6 -5.51 -5.83 5.96
CA ASP A 6 -6.24 -4.69 6.56
C ASP A 6 -6.71 -5.09 7.98
N MET A 7 -5.76 -5.12 8.91
CA MET A 7 -5.95 -5.57 10.29
C MET A 7 -6.37 -4.46 11.26
N GLY A 8 -6.48 -3.21 10.79
CA GLY A 8 -6.89 -2.09 11.62
C GLY A 8 -8.26 -2.31 12.26
N GLY A 9 -8.39 -2.06 13.56
CA GLY A 9 -9.61 -2.28 14.34
C GLY A 9 -9.95 -3.74 14.61
N MET A 10 -9.01 -4.67 14.41
CA MET A 10 -9.17 -6.09 14.77
C MET A 10 -8.45 -6.41 16.09
N ASP A 11 -9.06 -7.28 16.89
CA ASP A 11 -8.53 -7.78 18.15
C ASP A 11 -7.95 -9.20 18.00
N GLY A 12 -7.29 -9.67 19.06
CA GLY A 12 -6.88 -11.06 19.19
C GLY A 12 -5.46 -11.36 18.73
N PHE A 13 -4.64 -10.36 18.43
CA PHE A 13 -3.23 -10.54 18.04
C PHE A 13 -2.28 -10.74 19.24
N GLY A 14 -2.79 -10.61 20.46
CA GLY A 14 -1.98 -10.67 21.69
C GLY A 14 -1.16 -9.38 21.94
N PRO A 15 -0.34 -9.38 23.00
CA PRO A 15 0.56 -8.28 23.28
C PRO A 15 1.68 -8.20 22.24
N ILE A 16 2.23 -7.00 22.05
CA ILE A 16 3.46 -6.84 21.28
C ILE A 16 4.63 -7.35 22.12
N GLU A 17 5.35 -8.33 21.60
CA GLU A 17 6.57 -8.88 22.20
C GLU A 17 7.79 -8.24 21.51
N PRO A 18 8.39 -7.17 22.08
CA PRO A 18 9.56 -6.56 21.47
C PRO A 18 10.78 -7.48 21.62
N GLU A 19 11.52 -7.64 20.55
CA GLU A 19 12.79 -8.36 20.58
C GLU A 19 13.90 -7.44 21.10
N GLU A 20 14.62 -7.88 22.13
CA GLU A 20 15.75 -7.12 22.68
C GLU A 20 16.95 -7.18 21.72
N ASN A 21 17.47 -6.01 21.33
CA ASN A 21 18.54 -5.88 20.34
C ASN A 21 18.21 -6.49 18.97
N GLU A 22 16.98 -6.32 18.51
CA GLU A 22 16.50 -6.83 17.21
C GLU A 22 17.48 -6.49 16.08
N PRO A 23 18.01 -7.50 15.34
CA PRO A 23 18.89 -7.25 14.21
C PRO A 23 18.08 -6.68 13.02
N VAL A 24 18.75 -5.88 12.17
CA VAL A 24 18.10 -5.35 10.93
C VAL A 24 17.61 -6.48 10.02
N PHE A 25 18.31 -7.61 10.00
CA PHE A 25 17.92 -8.84 9.31
C PHE A 25 18.25 -10.04 10.20
N HIS A 26 17.27 -10.90 10.45
CA HIS A 26 17.47 -12.14 11.22
C HIS A 26 18.30 -13.15 10.45
N HIS A 27 18.18 -13.15 9.11
CA HIS A 27 18.88 -14.06 8.24
C HIS A 27 19.53 -13.33 7.05
N ARG A 28 20.67 -13.83 6.57
CA ARG A 28 21.40 -13.21 5.44
C ARG A 28 20.59 -13.12 4.15
N TRP A 29 19.65 -14.03 3.93
CA TRP A 29 18.80 -14.01 2.74
C TRP A 29 17.81 -12.83 2.74
N GLU A 30 17.38 -12.36 3.90
CA GLU A 30 16.46 -11.22 4.04
C GLU A 30 17.09 -9.93 3.49
N GLY A 31 18.36 -9.69 3.83
CA GLY A 31 19.11 -8.57 3.26
C GLY A 31 19.28 -8.68 1.74
N ARG A 32 19.38 -9.89 1.18
CA ARG A 32 19.39 -10.10 -0.27
C ARG A 32 18.03 -9.76 -0.90
N VAL A 33 16.94 -10.21 -0.29
CA VAL A 33 15.57 -9.88 -0.76
C VAL A 33 15.36 -8.36 -0.75
N TYR A 34 15.75 -7.69 0.33
CA TYR A 34 15.67 -6.24 0.42
C TYR A 34 16.48 -5.56 -0.71
N ALA A 35 17.73 -5.94 -0.90
CA ALA A 35 18.61 -5.37 -1.91
C ALA A 35 18.08 -5.63 -3.34
N LEU A 36 17.64 -6.85 -3.65
CA LEU A 36 17.06 -7.21 -4.94
C LEU A 36 15.79 -6.41 -5.22
N THR A 37 14.90 -6.27 -4.25
CA THR A 37 13.66 -5.48 -4.40
C THR A 37 13.96 -4.03 -4.78
N ARG A 38 15.04 -3.45 -4.26
CA ARG A 38 15.50 -2.12 -4.64
C ARG A 38 16.16 -2.09 -6.02
N ALA A 39 17.00 -3.08 -6.32
CA ALA A 39 17.76 -3.14 -7.56
C ALA A 39 16.88 -3.38 -8.80
N VAL A 40 15.84 -4.24 -8.69
CA VAL A 40 15.00 -4.59 -9.85
C VAL A 40 13.93 -3.55 -10.17
N GLY A 41 13.66 -2.60 -9.28
CA GLY A 41 12.66 -1.55 -9.50
C GLY A 41 12.79 -0.80 -10.84
N PRO A 42 13.99 -0.37 -11.25
CA PRO A 42 14.22 0.26 -12.55
C PRO A 42 13.87 -0.59 -13.77
N TRP A 43 13.98 -1.92 -13.66
CA TRP A 43 13.65 -2.86 -14.73
C TRP A 43 12.14 -3.01 -14.97
N GLY A 44 11.31 -2.70 -13.99
CA GLY A 44 9.86 -2.69 -14.11
C GLY A 44 9.29 -1.54 -14.92
N ARG A 45 10.11 -0.52 -15.28
CA ARG A 45 9.65 0.64 -16.03
C ARG A 45 9.21 0.25 -17.43
N GLY A 46 8.05 0.76 -17.85
CA GLY A 46 7.49 0.48 -19.18
C GLY A 46 6.99 -0.95 -19.39
N ARG A 47 6.96 -1.78 -18.35
CA ARG A 47 6.43 -3.15 -18.36
C ARG A 47 5.14 -3.24 -17.56
N GLU A 48 4.41 -4.33 -17.72
CA GLU A 48 3.35 -4.69 -16.78
C GLU A 48 3.97 -4.96 -15.41
N TRP A 49 3.86 -3.97 -14.53
CA TRP A 49 4.49 -3.99 -13.22
C TRP A 49 3.45 -3.66 -12.17
N PRO A 50 2.75 -4.67 -11.62
CA PRO A 50 1.71 -4.42 -10.64
C PRO A 50 2.28 -3.71 -9.41
N SER A 51 1.43 -2.92 -8.76
CA SER A 51 1.80 -2.18 -7.56
C SER A 51 2.35 -3.13 -6.49
N PHE A 52 3.38 -2.71 -5.78
CA PHE A 52 3.96 -3.45 -4.67
C PHE A 52 2.90 -3.86 -3.64
N ARG A 53 2.04 -2.91 -3.26
CA ARG A 53 1.00 -3.18 -2.25
C ARG A 53 -0.07 -4.12 -2.77
N TYR A 54 -0.54 -3.91 -3.99
CA TYR A 54 -1.51 -4.80 -4.61
C TYR A 54 -0.99 -6.25 -4.63
N THR A 55 0.25 -6.45 -5.05
CA THR A 55 0.84 -7.81 -5.13
C THR A 55 0.95 -8.46 -3.74
N LEU A 56 1.35 -7.69 -2.72
CA LEU A 56 1.37 -8.18 -1.34
C LEU A 56 -0.02 -8.53 -0.82
N GLU A 57 -1.00 -7.67 -1.07
CA GLU A 57 -2.38 -7.82 -0.63
C GLU A 57 -3.12 -8.93 -1.37
N SER A 58 -2.60 -9.36 -2.52
CA SER A 58 -3.12 -10.48 -3.32
C SER A 58 -2.62 -11.84 -2.85
N ILE A 59 -1.66 -11.90 -1.92
CA ILE A 59 -1.23 -13.18 -1.35
C ILE A 59 -2.42 -13.84 -0.63
N PRO A 60 -2.69 -15.14 -0.88
CA PRO A 60 -3.76 -15.83 -0.19
C PRO A 60 -3.66 -15.70 1.34
N PRO A 61 -4.77 -15.49 2.07
CA PRO A 61 -4.72 -15.19 3.51
C PRO A 61 -3.94 -16.17 4.35
N VAL A 62 -4.05 -17.46 4.07
CA VAL A 62 -3.34 -18.53 4.82
C VAL A 62 -1.83 -18.42 4.59
N GLU A 63 -1.40 -18.22 3.34
CA GLU A 63 0.02 -18.00 3.02
C GLU A 63 0.52 -16.71 3.66
N TYR A 64 -0.24 -15.61 3.53
CA TYR A 64 0.13 -14.31 4.10
C TYR A 64 0.40 -14.40 5.61
N LEU A 65 -0.45 -15.10 6.37
CA LEU A 65 -0.32 -15.26 7.82
C LEU A 65 0.82 -16.20 8.22
N SER A 66 1.16 -17.19 7.40
CA SER A 66 2.25 -18.14 7.69
C SER A 66 3.63 -17.62 7.33
N MET A 67 3.72 -16.60 6.47
CA MET A 67 4.98 -16.03 6.00
C MET A 67 5.56 -15.01 6.99
N SER A 68 6.88 -15.02 7.16
CA SER A 68 7.63 -13.95 7.79
C SER A 68 7.59 -12.66 6.94
N TYR A 69 8.08 -11.55 7.48
CA TYR A 69 8.09 -10.26 6.78
C TYR A 69 8.80 -10.33 5.42
N TYR A 70 10.02 -10.87 5.36
CA TYR A 70 10.79 -10.94 4.13
C TYR A 70 10.38 -12.07 3.19
N GLU A 71 9.71 -13.13 3.68
CA GLU A 71 9.07 -14.11 2.80
C GLU A 71 7.95 -13.49 1.97
N ARG A 72 7.13 -12.61 2.56
CA ARG A 72 6.13 -11.84 1.82
C ARG A 72 6.77 -10.94 0.77
N TRP A 73 7.89 -10.29 1.08
CA TRP A 73 8.65 -9.48 0.11
C TRP A 73 9.21 -10.32 -1.03
N PHE A 74 9.76 -11.50 -0.71
CA PHE A 74 10.24 -12.44 -1.72
C PHE A 74 9.10 -12.91 -2.62
N ARG A 75 7.98 -13.33 -2.07
CA ARG A 75 6.78 -13.73 -2.83
C ARG A 75 6.29 -12.61 -3.74
N MET A 76 6.17 -11.41 -3.23
CA MET A 76 5.78 -10.22 -3.99
C MET A 76 6.77 -9.94 -5.14
N MET A 77 8.07 -9.96 -4.86
CA MET A 77 9.10 -9.68 -5.85
C MET A 77 9.07 -10.72 -6.98
N THR A 78 9.05 -12.00 -6.65
CA THR A 78 9.00 -13.09 -7.66
C THR A 78 7.74 -13.00 -8.52
N THR A 79 6.58 -12.75 -7.92
CA THR A 79 5.33 -12.56 -8.66
C THR A 79 5.45 -11.41 -9.68
N ARG A 80 6.00 -10.27 -9.26
CA ARG A 80 6.19 -9.11 -10.14
C ARG A 80 7.18 -9.39 -11.28
N LEU A 81 8.27 -10.09 -11.01
CA LEU A 81 9.27 -10.46 -12.00
C LEU A 81 8.69 -11.41 -13.06
N LEU A 82 7.88 -12.40 -12.64
CA LEU A 82 7.19 -13.32 -13.54
C LEU A 82 6.15 -12.59 -14.41
N VAL A 83 5.26 -11.80 -13.80
CA VAL A 83 4.22 -11.04 -14.53
C VAL A 83 4.83 -10.08 -15.54
N SER A 84 5.96 -9.47 -15.23
CA SER A 84 6.65 -8.54 -16.14
C SER A 84 7.48 -9.23 -17.23
N GLY A 85 7.61 -10.55 -17.17
CA GLY A 85 8.46 -11.32 -18.09
C GLY A 85 9.97 -11.07 -17.91
N LEU A 86 10.39 -10.53 -16.78
CA LEU A 86 11.81 -10.34 -16.45
C LEU A 86 12.50 -11.64 -16.08
N ILE A 87 11.76 -12.62 -15.60
CA ILE A 87 12.19 -14.00 -15.40
C ILE A 87 11.09 -14.94 -15.88
N SER A 88 11.45 -16.15 -16.28
CA SER A 88 10.53 -17.24 -16.56
C SER A 88 10.30 -18.13 -15.33
N GLU A 89 9.24 -18.95 -15.35
CA GLU A 89 9.02 -19.97 -14.31
C GLU A 89 10.18 -20.97 -14.27
N THR A 90 10.69 -21.36 -15.43
CA THR A 90 11.84 -22.27 -15.54
C THR A 90 13.09 -21.70 -14.88
N GLU A 91 13.38 -20.40 -15.06
CA GLU A 91 14.50 -19.72 -14.40
C GLU A 91 14.32 -19.66 -12.88
N LEU A 92 13.09 -19.44 -12.42
CA LEU A 92 12.80 -19.43 -10.99
C LEU A 92 12.99 -20.82 -10.36
N GLU A 93 12.56 -21.88 -11.04
CA GLU A 93 12.65 -23.26 -10.56
C GLU A 93 14.09 -23.81 -10.60
N THR A 94 14.81 -23.53 -11.68
CA THR A 94 16.14 -24.08 -11.89
C THR A 94 17.26 -23.24 -11.27
N GLY A 95 17.03 -21.94 -11.09
CA GLY A 95 18.04 -20.97 -10.67
C GLY A 95 19.08 -20.64 -11.76
N TYR A 96 18.84 -21.03 -13.01
CA TYR A 96 19.74 -20.77 -14.14
C TYR A 96 19.03 -19.97 -15.22
N PRO A 97 19.77 -19.08 -15.94
CA PRO A 97 19.21 -18.37 -17.09
C PRO A 97 18.69 -19.33 -18.15
N ASP A 98 17.50 -19.07 -18.66
CA ASP A 98 16.97 -19.78 -19.83
C ASP A 98 17.46 -19.09 -21.10
N PRO A 99 18.22 -19.81 -21.99
CA PRO A 99 18.71 -19.22 -23.23
C PRO A 99 17.60 -18.69 -24.16
N GLY A 100 16.37 -19.17 -23.98
CA GLY A 100 15.20 -18.71 -24.72
C GLY A 100 14.59 -17.42 -24.17
N THR A 101 14.91 -17.03 -22.95
CA THR A 101 14.38 -15.80 -22.33
C THR A 101 15.15 -14.57 -22.83
N PRO A 102 14.49 -13.59 -23.47
CA PRO A 102 15.16 -12.37 -23.90
C PRO A 102 15.84 -11.65 -22.72
N GLN A 103 17.07 -11.19 -22.95
CA GLN A 103 17.74 -10.34 -21.95
C GLN A 103 16.93 -9.06 -21.76
N PRO A 104 16.48 -8.73 -20.53
CA PRO A 104 15.70 -7.54 -20.29
C PRO A 104 16.55 -6.29 -20.51
N GLU A 105 16.03 -5.34 -21.29
CA GLU A 105 16.68 -4.05 -21.47
C GLU A 105 16.36 -3.12 -20.29
N LEU A 106 17.41 -2.52 -19.71
CA LEU A 106 17.25 -1.50 -18.70
C LEU A 106 16.82 -0.19 -19.38
N LEU A 107 15.56 0.17 -19.20
CA LEU A 107 15.08 1.45 -19.71
C LEU A 107 15.78 2.61 -18.96
N PRO A 108 16.20 3.67 -19.71
CA PRO A 108 16.87 4.81 -19.10
C PRO A 108 16.02 5.38 -17.97
N ALA A 109 16.70 5.82 -16.91
CA ALA A 109 16.04 6.52 -15.83
C ALA A 109 15.33 7.74 -16.44
N SER A 110 14.01 7.67 -16.58
CA SER A 110 13.27 8.89 -16.76
C SER A 110 13.57 9.75 -15.52
N ASN A 111 13.93 11.02 -15.72
CA ASN A 111 14.06 11.99 -14.63
C ASN A 111 12.74 12.21 -13.87
N THR A 112 11.67 11.64 -14.32
CA THR A 112 10.48 11.33 -13.57
C THR A 112 10.80 10.13 -12.66
N GLY A 113 11.71 10.29 -11.73
CA GLY A 113 11.62 9.54 -10.50
C GLY A 113 10.16 9.71 -10.09
N GLY A 114 9.34 8.65 -10.30
CA GLY A 114 7.96 8.75 -9.87
C GLY A 114 8.03 9.26 -8.45
N PRO A 115 7.43 10.43 -8.12
CA PRO A 115 7.42 10.80 -6.74
C PRO A 115 6.86 9.58 -6.04
N GLY A 116 7.61 9.06 -5.12
CA GLY A 116 7.03 8.22 -4.09
C GLY A 116 5.75 8.91 -3.61
N ALA A 117 5.07 8.36 -2.68
CA ALA A 117 3.88 8.97 -2.07
C ALA A 117 4.17 10.37 -1.46
N GLY A 118 4.92 11.23 -2.15
CA GLY A 118 5.34 12.55 -1.69
C GLY A 118 4.39 13.66 -2.12
N LEU A 119 4.47 14.76 -1.41
CA LEU A 119 3.76 16.00 -1.71
C LEU A 119 4.08 16.44 -3.16
N LEU A 120 3.05 16.80 -3.89
CA LEU A 120 3.14 17.32 -5.26
C LEU A 120 3.02 18.84 -5.22
N ASP A 121 3.91 19.53 -5.94
CA ASP A 121 3.79 20.97 -6.16
C ASP A 121 2.80 21.20 -7.32
N MET A 122 1.51 21.17 -6.99
CA MET A 122 0.40 21.31 -7.91
C MET A 122 -0.72 22.13 -7.27
N ASP A 123 -1.30 23.03 -8.04
CA ASP A 123 -2.47 23.79 -7.64
C ASP A 123 -3.75 22.99 -7.95
N VAL A 124 -4.28 22.32 -6.95
CA VAL A 124 -5.54 21.58 -6.99
C VAL A 124 -6.46 22.17 -5.93
N PRO A 125 -7.70 22.59 -6.26
CA PRO A 125 -8.62 23.11 -5.26
C PRO A 125 -8.98 22.08 -4.20
N ALA A 126 -8.79 22.42 -2.93
CA ALA A 126 -9.21 21.58 -1.79
C ALA A 126 -10.75 21.55 -1.68
N ARG A 127 -11.33 20.37 -1.44
CA ARG A 127 -12.79 20.22 -1.26
C ARG A 127 -13.22 20.38 0.19
N PHE A 128 -12.30 20.19 1.13
CA PHE A 128 -12.57 20.25 2.56
C PHE A 128 -11.59 21.19 3.26
N ALA A 129 -11.99 21.70 4.40
CA ALA A 129 -11.19 22.54 5.27
C ALA A 129 -11.15 22.00 6.69
N PRO A 130 -10.17 22.40 7.53
CA PRO A 130 -10.17 22.07 8.96
C PRO A 130 -11.49 22.41 9.64
N ASN A 131 -11.98 21.50 10.46
CA ASN A 131 -13.28 21.46 11.16
C ASN A 131 -14.49 21.03 10.31
N ASP A 132 -14.34 20.74 9.03
CA ASP A 132 -15.42 20.15 8.25
C ASP A 132 -15.78 18.77 8.79
N GLN A 133 -17.09 18.49 8.86
CA GLN A 133 -17.60 17.17 9.17
C GLN A 133 -17.68 16.36 7.88
N VAL A 134 -17.03 15.22 7.87
CA VAL A 134 -16.96 14.35 6.70
C VAL A 134 -17.38 12.93 7.04
N ARG A 135 -17.85 12.21 6.03
CA ARG A 135 -18.08 10.77 6.10
C ARG A 135 -17.08 10.06 5.22
N ALA A 136 -16.34 9.11 5.78
CA ALA A 136 -15.54 8.20 4.97
C ALA A 136 -16.48 7.32 4.12
N ARG A 137 -16.32 7.37 2.81
CA ARG A 137 -17.20 6.64 1.88
C ARG A 137 -17.08 5.13 2.08
N ASN A 138 -18.18 4.42 1.97
CA ASN A 138 -18.19 2.96 2.13
C ASN A 138 -17.82 2.27 0.80
N LEU A 139 -16.54 2.34 0.42
CA LEU A 139 -16.01 1.80 -0.83
C LEU A 139 -15.31 0.45 -0.60
N HIS A 140 -15.51 -0.49 -1.51
CA HIS A 140 -14.93 -1.82 -1.48
C HIS A 140 -14.25 -2.15 -2.82
N PRO A 141 -13.16 -1.43 -3.20
CA PRO A 141 -12.49 -1.68 -4.46
C PRO A 141 -11.84 -3.07 -4.48
N ARG A 142 -11.77 -3.68 -5.66
CA ARG A 142 -11.05 -4.94 -5.87
C ARG A 142 -9.54 -4.74 -5.89
N GLY A 143 -9.09 -3.59 -6.39
CA GLY A 143 -7.69 -3.18 -6.36
C GLY A 143 -7.22 -2.74 -4.97
N HIS A 144 -5.95 -2.34 -4.89
CA HIS A 144 -5.39 -1.74 -3.68
C HIS A 144 -6.09 -0.42 -3.35
N THR A 145 -6.29 -0.14 -2.07
CA THR A 145 -6.76 1.16 -1.55
C THR A 145 -6.04 1.52 -0.26
N ARG A 146 -5.89 2.81 -0.01
CA ARG A 146 -5.34 3.33 1.23
C ARG A 146 -6.41 3.64 2.28
N GLN A 147 -7.70 3.45 1.96
CA GLN A 147 -8.78 3.64 2.91
C GLN A 147 -8.93 2.39 3.81
N PRO A 148 -8.63 2.47 5.12
CA PRO A 148 -8.82 1.36 6.03
C PRO A 148 -10.30 0.97 6.15
N ARG A 149 -10.57 -0.33 6.29
CA ARG A 149 -11.94 -0.84 6.37
C ARG A 149 -12.72 -0.30 7.56
N TYR A 150 -12.08 -0.14 8.71
CA TYR A 150 -12.74 0.24 9.96
C TYR A 150 -13.30 1.66 9.96
N VAL A 151 -12.82 2.57 9.09
CA VAL A 151 -13.36 3.93 8.97
C VAL A 151 -14.47 4.05 7.92
N ARG A 152 -14.68 3.06 7.06
CA ARG A 152 -15.66 3.16 5.97
C ARG A 152 -17.07 3.37 6.50
N GLY A 153 -17.77 4.37 5.94
CA GLY A 153 -19.12 4.78 6.37
C GLY A 153 -19.15 5.56 7.68
N ARG A 154 -18.01 5.81 8.34
CA ARG A 154 -17.92 6.50 9.63
C ARG A 154 -17.77 8.00 9.45
N GLN A 155 -18.29 8.76 10.41
CA GLN A 155 -18.15 10.21 10.46
C GLN A 155 -16.89 10.62 11.21
N GLY A 156 -16.23 11.66 10.69
CA GLY A 156 -15.05 12.24 11.31
C GLY A 156 -14.97 13.74 11.06
N THR A 157 -13.99 14.37 11.67
CA THR A 157 -13.72 15.80 11.53
C THR A 157 -12.36 16.00 10.86
N VAL A 158 -12.30 16.79 9.81
CA VAL A 158 -11.04 17.20 9.20
C VAL A 158 -10.23 18.02 10.19
N VAL A 159 -8.98 17.64 10.42
CA VAL A 159 -8.08 18.33 11.34
C VAL A 159 -7.07 19.17 10.59
N GLU A 160 -6.50 18.61 9.52
CA GLU A 160 -5.42 19.23 8.77
C GLU A 160 -5.48 18.83 7.30
N ASP A 161 -5.07 19.72 6.42
CA ASP A 161 -4.84 19.47 5.01
C ASP A 161 -3.32 19.39 4.76
N TYR A 162 -2.86 18.23 4.35
CA TYR A 162 -1.43 17.98 4.05
C TYR A 162 -1.02 18.41 2.62
N GLY A 163 -1.96 18.92 1.84
CA GLY A 163 -1.72 19.29 0.45
C GLY A 163 -1.93 18.14 -0.54
N VAL A 164 -1.41 18.29 -1.74
CA VAL A 164 -1.73 17.45 -2.90
C VAL A 164 -0.78 16.24 -3.00
N TYR A 165 -1.36 15.06 -3.13
CA TYR A 165 -0.64 13.80 -3.31
C TYR A 165 -1.25 12.99 -4.45
N ALA A 166 -0.44 12.15 -5.10
CA ALA A 166 -0.93 11.17 -6.05
C ALA A 166 -1.78 10.10 -5.36
N LEU A 167 -2.96 9.79 -5.88
CA LEU A 167 -3.75 8.66 -5.39
C LEU A 167 -2.96 7.36 -5.53
N GLN A 168 -2.97 6.54 -4.49
CA GLN A 168 -2.22 5.29 -4.44
C GLN A 168 -3.05 4.06 -4.85
N ASP A 169 -4.35 4.22 -5.04
CA ASP A 169 -5.26 3.14 -5.43
C ASP A 169 -4.88 2.53 -6.78
N THR A 170 -5.27 1.29 -6.97
CA THR A 170 -5.05 0.56 -8.21
C THR A 170 -6.36 0.03 -8.77
N ASP A 171 -6.35 -0.32 -10.06
CA ASP A 171 -7.40 -1.15 -10.67
C ASP A 171 -7.34 -2.62 -10.19
N GLU A 172 -8.18 -3.46 -10.77
CA GLU A 172 -8.28 -4.89 -10.43
C GLU A 172 -7.03 -5.69 -10.79
N GLU A 173 -6.21 -5.20 -11.71
CA GLU A 173 -4.93 -5.79 -12.13
C GLU A 173 -3.71 -5.21 -11.40
N GLY A 174 -3.94 -4.32 -10.45
CA GLY A 174 -2.88 -3.71 -9.66
C GLY A 174 -2.15 -2.55 -10.34
N ARG A 175 -2.70 -1.99 -11.42
CA ARG A 175 -2.12 -0.84 -12.13
C ARG A 175 -2.61 0.45 -11.50
N ARG A 176 -1.72 1.42 -11.35
CA ARG A 176 -2.08 2.76 -10.92
C ARG A 176 -2.62 3.59 -12.08
N PRO A 177 -3.53 4.55 -11.82
CA PRO A 177 -3.98 5.50 -12.82
C PRO A 177 -2.80 6.24 -13.46
N LEU A 178 -2.78 6.36 -14.79
CA LEU A 178 -1.71 7.02 -15.53
C LEU A 178 -1.63 8.53 -15.22
N ASP A 179 -2.76 9.17 -15.03
CA ASP A 179 -2.90 10.58 -14.67
C ASP A 179 -2.56 10.86 -13.20
N ARG A 180 -2.31 9.77 -12.41
CA ARG A 180 -1.96 9.79 -11.00
C ARG A 180 -3.02 10.40 -10.08
N ARG A 181 -4.12 10.92 -10.61
CA ARG A 181 -5.26 11.53 -9.89
C ARG A 181 -4.79 12.36 -8.68
N PRO A 182 -4.06 13.48 -8.90
CA PRO A 182 -3.56 14.32 -7.81
C PRO A 182 -4.74 14.92 -7.05
N GLN A 183 -4.74 14.80 -5.72
CA GLN A 183 -5.79 15.30 -4.86
C GLN A 183 -5.26 15.51 -3.44
N HIS A 184 -5.97 16.32 -2.66
CA HIS A 184 -5.60 16.59 -1.28
C HIS A 184 -5.68 15.36 -0.40
N VAL A 185 -4.80 15.31 0.59
CA VAL A 185 -4.81 14.33 1.70
C VAL A 185 -5.04 15.08 2.99
N TYR A 186 -6.00 14.60 3.76
CA TYR A 186 -6.40 15.21 5.01
C TYR A 186 -6.16 14.28 6.17
N SER A 187 -5.72 14.83 7.30
CA SER A 187 -5.83 14.16 8.59
C SER A 187 -7.27 14.26 9.09
N VAL A 188 -7.92 13.13 9.28
CA VAL A 188 -9.31 13.07 9.76
C VAL A 188 -9.35 12.39 11.12
N ARG A 189 -9.95 13.07 12.10
CA ARG A 189 -10.15 12.58 13.44
C ARG A 189 -11.49 11.86 13.55
N PHE A 190 -11.46 10.60 13.96
CA PHE A 190 -12.62 9.78 14.26
C PHE A 190 -12.71 9.56 15.78
N GLU A 191 -13.86 9.81 16.38
CA GLU A 191 -14.10 9.44 17.76
C GLU A 191 -14.09 7.92 17.90
N ALA A 192 -13.45 7.39 18.94
CA ALA A 192 -13.42 5.95 19.17
C ALA A 192 -14.82 5.33 19.30
N ARG A 193 -15.78 6.08 19.86
CA ARG A 193 -17.17 5.64 19.95
C ARG A 193 -17.90 5.58 18.61
N GLU A 194 -17.55 6.43 17.65
CA GLU A 194 -18.05 6.33 16.27
C GLU A 194 -17.58 5.05 15.59
N LEU A 195 -16.35 4.64 15.85
CA LEU A 195 -15.74 3.46 15.26
C LEU A 195 -16.19 2.15 15.93
N TRP A 196 -16.20 2.12 17.26
CA TRP A 196 -16.35 0.88 18.05
C TRP A 196 -17.51 0.90 19.04
N GLY A 197 -18.35 1.94 19.00
CA GLY A 197 -19.56 2.05 19.83
C GLY A 197 -19.27 2.44 21.26
N GLU A 198 -20.31 2.34 22.10
CA GLU A 198 -20.32 2.87 23.48
C GLU A 198 -19.30 2.21 24.43
N ARG A 199 -18.71 1.08 24.07
CA ARG A 199 -17.69 0.41 24.89
C ARG A 199 -16.33 1.11 24.80
N ALA A 200 -16.10 1.92 23.76
CA ALA A 200 -14.89 2.70 23.65
C ALA A 200 -14.85 3.81 24.71
N ALA A 201 -13.66 4.12 25.18
CA ALA A 201 -13.48 5.18 26.16
C ALA A 201 -13.91 6.53 25.58
N ALA A 202 -14.58 7.34 26.40
CA ALA A 202 -14.99 8.68 26.01
C ALA A 202 -13.74 9.57 25.87
N GLY A 203 -13.66 10.29 24.75
CA GLY A 203 -12.56 11.20 24.45
C GLY A 203 -11.40 10.56 23.70
N ASP A 204 -11.35 9.23 23.56
CA ASP A 204 -10.38 8.58 22.69
C ASP A 204 -10.73 8.83 21.22
N ALA A 205 -9.72 9.00 20.39
CA ALA A 205 -9.86 9.24 18.97
C ALA A 205 -8.72 8.61 18.17
N ILE A 206 -9.02 8.32 16.91
CA ILE A 206 -8.04 7.85 15.92
C ILE A 206 -7.93 8.90 14.81
N TYR A 207 -6.71 9.17 14.39
CA TYR A 207 -6.42 10.04 13.27
C TYR A 207 -6.02 9.20 12.07
N VAL A 208 -6.63 9.45 10.92
CA VAL A 208 -6.41 8.69 9.70
C VAL A 208 -6.21 9.65 8.53
N ASP A 209 -5.15 9.42 7.76
CA ASP A 209 -4.89 10.19 6.55
C ASP A 209 -5.72 9.64 5.40
N LEU A 210 -6.63 10.46 4.88
CA LEU A 210 -7.56 10.09 3.83
C LEU A 210 -7.39 10.99 2.61
N TRP A 211 -7.35 10.38 1.43
CA TRP A 211 -7.48 11.09 0.16
C TRP A 211 -8.89 11.63 0.00
N GLU A 212 -9.01 12.73 -0.71
CA GLU A 212 -10.26 13.44 -0.94
C GLU A 212 -11.38 12.56 -1.50
N ASP A 213 -11.03 11.65 -2.43
CA ASP A 213 -11.99 10.71 -3.03
C ASP A 213 -12.57 9.69 -2.05
N TYR A 214 -11.95 9.52 -0.89
CA TYR A 214 -12.48 8.62 0.15
C TYR A 214 -13.54 9.27 1.03
N MET A 215 -13.84 10.54 0.81
CA MET A 215 -14.71 11.30 1.69
C MET A 215 -15.86 11.97 0.94
N GLU A 216 -16.90 12.25 1.67
CA GLU A 216 -18.05 13.07 1.28
C GLU A 216 -18.46 13.93 2.49
N PRO A 217 -19.17 15.05 2.29
CA PRO A 217 -19.74 15.80 3.40
C PRO A 217 -20.65 14.91 4.27
N ALA A 218 -20.59 15.08 5.61
CA ALA A 218 -21.36 14.27 6.55
C ALA A 218 -22.85 14.66 6.62
#